data_ab6737f33043804b5f4b765d5f298930
#
_entry.id   ab6737f33043804b5f4b765d5f298930
#
_cell.length_a   1.000
_cell.length_b   1.000
_cell.length_c   1.000
_cell.angle_alpha   90.00
_cell.angle_beta   90.00
_cell.angle_gamma   90.00
#
_symmetry.space_group_name_H-M   'P 1'
#
loop_
_entity.id
_entity.type
_entity.pdbx_description
1 polymer ?
#
loop_
_entity_poly.entity_id
_entity_poly.type
_entity_poly.pdbx_seq_one_letter_code
_entity_poly.pdbx_strand_id
1 'polypeptide(L)'
;ISNIKKNNPSWNWSVYDFDKFISHLSFEKIEKSILATEIEKTLIRIYEINTDNVSLFANSIKILCFEKMEQRAYVTKAELDSKIQSVKIDISKGPQNPAHSWIRKLDYSKPSIDEGCSFYEGKKATPADIVSGFPIKRPSLEKDVINSICENMVTVIKASSGQGKTTLALRAAYILQNEYIPYQLLWCDEIKEIGNIVQYFKARIQLGEKILILIDNLDNHLSKWNYLVQLLQSELHCHYKLLITSREMDWYNYSGDLSNIQSLKVIKPVSYTHLTLPTIL
;
A
#
# COMPACT_ATOMS: atom_id res chain seq x y z
N ILE A 1 8.92 -23.16 -45.65
CA ILE A 1 10.14 -23.92 -45.25
C ILE A 1 11.39 -23.10 -45.54
N SER A 2 11.56 -22.53 -46.78
CA SER A 2 12.77 -21.76 -47.16
C SER A 2 13.07 -20.57 -46.23
N ASN A 3 12.06 -19.84 -45.80
CA ASN A 3 12.22 -18.70 -44.87
C ASN A 3 12.55 -19.14 -43.43
N ILE A 4 12.03 -20.30 -42.98
CA ILE A 4 12.31 -20.82 -41.64
C ILE A 4 13.76 -21.34 -41.57
N LYS A 5 14.25 -22.03 -42.62
CA LYS A 5 15.66 -22.46 -42.72
C LYS A 5 16.62 -21.27 -42.82
N LYS A 6 16.22 -20.17 -43.51
CA LYS A 6 17.02 -18.97 -43.63
C LYS A 6 17.23 -18.25 -42.30
N ASN A 7 16.22 -18.28 -41.40
CA ASN A 7 16.27 -17.63 -40.11
C ASN A 7 16.82 -18.56 -38.99
N ASN A 8 16.97 -19.87 -39.27
CA ASN A 8 17.50 -20.87 -38.33
C ASN A 8 18.45 -21.83 -39.04
N PRO A 9 19.63 -21.38 -39.44
CA PRO A 9 20.57 -22.19 -40.26
C PRO A 9 21.10 -23.43 -39.54
N SER A 10 21.01 -23.50 -38.23
CA SER A 10 21.40 -24.65 -37.42
C SER A 10 20.36 -25.79 -37.39
N TRP A 11 19.18 -25.59 -37.94
CA TRP A 11 18.13 -26.60 -37.96
C TRP A 11 18.33 -27.56 -39.18
N ASN A 12 18.79 -28.77 -38.88
CA ASN A 12 19.01 -29.80 -39.88
C ASN A 12 17.76 -30.66 -40.18
N TRP A 13 16.57 -30.04 -40.09
CA TRP A 13 15.32 -30.74 -40.35
C TRP A 13 15.11 -30.98 -41.83
N SER A 14 14.76 -32.24 -42.17
CA SER A 14 14.26 -32.60 -43.48
C SER A 14 12.82 -32.08 -43.67
N VAL A 15 12.33 -32.09 -44.91
CA VAL A 15 10.93 -31.78 -45.20
C VAL A 15 9.99 -32.72 -44.42
N TYR A 16 10.36 -34.00 -44.34
CA TYR A 16 9.59 -35.00 -43.60
C TYR A 16 9.53 -34.71 -42.08
N ASP A 17 10.60 -34.29 -41.45
CA ASP A 17 10.63 -33.92 -40.03
C ASP A 17 9.73 -32.69 -39.75
N PHE A 18 9.72 -31.76 -40.68
CA PHE A 18 8.89 -30.58 -40.58
C PHE A 18 7.38 -30.90 -40.77
N ASP A 19 7.05 -31.73 -41.74
CA ASP A 19 5.66 -32.17 -41.95
C ASP A 19 5.16 -33.02 -40.76
N LYS A 20 6.01 -33.89 -40.23
CA LYS A 20 5.71 -34.66 -39.01
C LYS A 20 5.51 -33.74 -37.80
N PHE A 21 6.34 -32.71 -37.63
CA PHE A 21 6.15 -31.70 -36.56
C PHE A 21 4.84 -30.96 -36.75
N ILE A 22 4.53 -30.48 -37.96
CA ILE A 22 3.28 -29.77 -38.26
C ILE A 22 2.06 -30.65 -37.97
N SER A 23 2.13 -31.94 -38.26
CA SER A 23 1.01 -32.87 -38.01
C SER A 23 0.70 -33.10 -36.52
N HIS A 24 1.65 -32.77 -35.62
CA HIS A 24 1.44 -32.80 -34.17
C HIS A 24 0.96 -31.47 -33.60
N LEU A 25 0.88 -30.41 -34.41
CA LEU A 25 0.37 -29.12 -33.98
C LEU A 25 -1.14 -29.08 -34.19
N SER A 26 -1.90 -28.99 -33.10
CA SER A 26 -3.31 -28.63 -33.18
C SER A 26 -3.43 -27.10 -33.13
N PHE A 27 -4.00 -26.53 -34.20
CA PHE A 27 -4.27 -25.10 -34.25
C PHE A 27 -5.74 -24.88 -33.86
N GLU A 28 -5.98 -24.41 -32.64
CA GLU A 28 -7.28 -23.85 -32.29
C GLU A 28 -7.37 -22.39 -32.77
N LYS A 29 -8.36 -22.11 -33.61
CA LYS A 29 -8.67 -20.74 -34.00
C LYS A 29 -9.46 -20.07 -32.87
N ILE A 30 -8.74 -19.42 -31.96
CA ILE A 30 -9.37 -18.60 -30.91
C ILE A 30 -9.72 -17.25 -31.52
N GLU A 31 -10.98 -16.87 -31.53
CA GLU A 31 -11.40 -15.52 -31.92
C GLU A 31 -10.88 -14.52 -30.88
N LYS A 32 -10.26 -13.44 -31.37
CA LYS A 32 -9.67 -12.40 -30.50
C LYS A 32 -10.67 -11.79 -29.51
N SER A 33 -11.93 -11.69 -29.89
CA SER A 33 -13.03 -11.20 -29.07
C SER A 33 -13.33 -12.13 -27.89
N ILE A 34 -13.34 -13.44 -28.11
CA ILE A 34 -13.59 -14.46 -27.09
C ILE A 34 -12.43 -14.47 -26.09
N LEU A 35 -11.19 -14.45 -26.56
CA LEU A 35 -10.01 -14.42 -25.70
C LEU A 35 -9.96 -13.17 -24.83
N ALA A 36 -10.26 -12.00 -25.38
CA ALA A 36 -10.33 -10.76 -24.63
C ALA A 36 -11.35 -10.83 -23.48
N THR A 37 -12.54 -11.30 -23.78
CA THR A 37 -13.62 -11.47 -22.79
C THR A 37 -13.24 -12.47 -21.69
N GLU A 38 -12.60 -13.58 -22.03
CA GLU A 38 -12.17 -14.58 -21.03
C GLU A 38 -11.02 -14.06 -20.13
N ILE A 39 -10.10 -13.27 -20.69
CA ILE A 39 -9.07 -12.58 -19.90
C ILE A 39 -9.74 -11.63 -18.91
N GLU A 40 -10.67 -10.80 -19.34
CA GLU A 40 -11.41 -9.85 -18.50
C GLU A 40 -12.18 -10.55 -17.39
N LYS A 41 -12.95 -11.61 -17.71
CA LYS A 41 -13.65 -12.43 -16.71
C LYS A 41 -12.69 -13.04 -15.70
N THR A 42 -11.54 -13.52 -16.15
CA THR A 42 -10.52 -14.12 -15.29
C THR A 42 -9.90 -13.09 -14.34
N LEU A 43 -9.61 -11.89 -14.83
CA LEU A 43 -9.10 -10.77 -14.02
C LEU A 43 -10.10 -10.38 -12.92
N ILE A 44 -11.38 -10.29 -13.25
CA ILE A 44 -12.43 -9.99 -12.27
C ILE A 44 -12.53 -11.11 -11.23
N ARG A 45 -12.59 -12.37 -11.68
CA ARG A 45 -12.88 -13.51 -10.80
C ARG A 45 -11.70 -13.95 -9.93
N ILE A 46 -10.48 -13.99 -10.49
CA ILE A 46 -9.31 -14.54 -9.79
C ILE A 46 -8.51 -13.44 -9.10
N TYR A 47 -8.39 -12.27 -9.74
CA TYR A 47 -7.59 -11.16 -9.22
C TYR A 47 -8.41 -10.03 -8.60
N GLU A 48 -9.74 -10.22 -8.56
CA GLU A 48 -10.70 -9.26 -7.96
C GLU A 48 -10.53 -7.83 -8.49
N ILE A 49 -10.22 -7.72 -9.80
CA ILE A 49 -10.06 -6.43 -10.46
C ILE A 49 -11.44 -5.82 -10.72
N ASN A 50 -11.61 -4.55 -10.34
CA ASN A 50 -12.84 -3.82 -10.64
C ASN A 50 -13.03 -3.67 -12.16
N THR A 51 -14.28 -3.77 -12.60
CA THR A 51 -14.70 -3.66 -14.02
C THR A 51 -14.15 -2.41 -14.71
N ASP A 52 -14.06 -1.28 -14.00
CA ASP A 52 -13.54 -0.01 -14.55
C ASP A 52 -12.05 -0.06 -14.92
N ASN A 53 -11.29 -0.94 -14.28
CA ASN A 53 -9.84 -1.07 -14.47
C ASN A 53 -9.46 -2.30 -15.30
N VAL A 54 -10.38 -3.19 -15.57
CA VAL A 54 -10.13 -4.48 -16.22
C VAL A 54 -9.43 -4.33 -17.58
N SER A 55 -9.85 -3.37 -18.39
CA SER A 55 -9.23 -3.13 -19.70
C SER A 55 -7.75 -2.73 -19.62
N LEU A 56 -7.36 -1.97 -18.58
CA LEU A 56 -5.98 -1.58 -18.36
C LEU A 56 -5.12 -2.79 -18.00
N PHE A 57 -5.61 -3.65 -17.11
CA PHE A 57 -4.92 -4.89 -16.74
C PHE A 57 -4.82 -5.85 -17.94
N ALA A 58 -5.90 -6.03 -18.69
CA ALA A 58 -5.92 -6.87 -19.89
C ALA A 58 -4.88 -6.40 -20.94
N ASN A 59 -4.77 -5.10 -21.16
CA ASN A 59 -3.77 -4.55 -22.07
C ASN A 59 -2.36 -4.77 -21.57
N SER A 60 -2.10 -4.62 -20.29
CA SER A 60 -0.78 -4.86 -19.69
C SER A 60 -0.36 -6.32 -19.78
N ILE A 61 -1.31 -7.26 -19.63
CA ILE A 61 -1.06 -8.70 -19.84
C ILE A 61 -0.79 -8.99 -21.31
N LYS A 62 -1.53 -8.38 -22.24
CA LYS A 62 -1.25 -8.53 -23.67
C LYS A 62 0.18 -8.11 -24.01
N ILE A 63 0.66 -6.98 -23.49
CA ILE A 63 2.03 -6.51 -23.70
C ILE A 63 3.03 -7.54 -23.19
N LEU A 64 2.84 -8.06 -21.96
CA LEU A 64 3.68 -9.11 -21.40
C LEU A 64 3.70 -10.36 -22.29
N CYS A 65 2.53 -10.79 -22.79
CA CYS A 65 2.44 -11.92 -23.71
C CYS A 65 3.20 -11.67 -25.01
N PHE A 66 3.10 -10.47 -25.61
CA PHE A 66 3.84 -10.14 -26.81
C PHE A 66 5.35 -10.14 -26.59
N GLU A 67 5.85 -9.54 -25.50
CA GLU A 67 7.26 -9.56 -25.13
C GLU A 67 7.79 -11.00 -25.01
N LYS A 68 7.02 -11.89 -24.38
CA LYS A 68 7.38 -13.30 -24.24
C LYS A 68 7.32 -14.07 -25.56
N MET A 69 6.37 -13.77 -26.42
CA MET A 69 6.31 -14.34 -27.76
C MET A 69 7.53 -13.99 -28.60
N GLU A 70 7.97 -12.73 -28.56
CA GLU A 70 9.21 -12.31 -29.24
C GLU A 70 10.44 -13.05 -28.70
N GLN A 71 10.49 -13.30 -27.39
CA GLN A 71 11.55 -14.06 -26.73
C GLN A 71 11.40 -15.58 -26.90
N ARG A 72 10.32 -16.07 -27.51
CA ARG A 72 9.93 -17.49 -27.59
C ARG A 72 9.88 -18.18 -26.21
N ALA A 73 9.42 -17.44 -25.22
CA ALA A 73 9.31 -17.86 -23.83
C ALA A 73 7.84 -17.98 -23.40
N TYR A 74 7.62 -18.66 -22.30
CA TYR A 74 6.29 -18.76 -21.66
C TYR A 74 6.12 -17.68 -20.60
N VAL A 75 4.87 -17.25 -20.39
CA VAL A 75 4.52 -16.42 -19.23
C VAL A 75 4.34 -17.33 -18.03
N THR A 76 5.16 -17.15 -17.02
CA THR A 76 4.99 -17.85 -15.75
C THR A 76 3.96 -17.18 -14.85
N LYS A 77 3.39 -17.93 -13.91
CA LYS A 77 2.46 -17.35 -12.91
C LYS A 77 3.12 -16.22 -12.13
N ALA A 78 4.37 -16.39 -11.71
CA ALA A 78 5.10 -15.35 -10.97
C ALA A 78 5.29 -14.05 -11.77
N GLU A 79 5.56 -14.15 -13.07
CA GLU A 79 5.66 -12.97 -13.95
C GLU A 79 4.30 -12.30 -14.15
N LEU A 80 3.22 -13.09 -14.29
CA LEU A 80 1.87 -12.56 -14.39
C LEU A 80 1.47 -11.83 -13.10
N ASP A 81 1.69 -12.45 -11.94
CA ASP A 81 1.39 -11.86 -10.64
C ASP A 81 2.22 -10.57 -10.42
N SER A 82 3.51 -10.59 -10.78
CA SER A 82 4.39 -9.42 -10.73
C SER A 82 3.89 -8.29 -11.64
N LYS A 83 3.46 -8.61 -12.86
CA LYS A 83 2.90 -7.64 -13.81
C LYS A 83 1.61 -7.02 -13.29
N ILE A 84 0.71 -7.83 -12.76
CA ILE A 84 -0.54 -7.35 -12.14
C ILE A 84 -0.24 -6.42 -10.97
N GLN A 85 0.72 -6.79 -10.10
CA GLN A 85 1.12 -5.93 -8.99
C GLN A 85 1.75 -4.62 -9.46
N SER A 86 2.57 -4.64 -10.51
CA SER A 86 3.14 -3.41 -11.08
C SER A 86 2.05 -2.48 -11.61
N VAL A 87 1.04 -3.02 -12.31
CA VAL A 87 -0.09 -2.23 -12.81
C VAL A 87 -0.92 -1.66 -11.66
N LYS A 88 -1.14 -2.44 -10.58
CA LYS A 88 -1.77 -1.94 -9.35
C LYS A 88 -1.00 -0.76 -8.77
N ILE A 89 0.32 -0.87 -8.71
CA ILE A 89 1.20 0.21 -8.25
C ILE A 89 1.12 1.41 -9.20
N ASP A 90 1.15 1.20 -10.51
CA ASP A 90 1.13 2.27 -11.51
C ASP A 90 -0.21 3.01 -11.54
N ILE A 91 -1.34 2.31 -11.41
CA ILE A 91 -2.65 2.94 -11.25
C ILE A 91 -2.67 3.83 -10.01
N SER A 92 -2.10 3.35 -8.91
CA SER A 92 -2.01 4.13 -7.68
C SER A 92 -1.01 5.27 -7.77
N LYS A 93 0.02 5.12 -8.59
CA LYS A 93 1.04 6.15 -8.86
C LYS A 93 0.63 7.07 -10.00
N GLY A 94 -0.46 6.80 -10.71
CA GLY A 94 -0.85 7.42 -11.98
C GLY A 94 -0.22 8.78 -12.22
N PRO A 95 0.41 9.04 -13.35
CA PRO A 95 1.19 10.26 -13.59
C PRO A 95 0.38 11.55 -13.46
N GLN A 96 -0.91 11.44 -13.19
CA GLN A 96 -1.86 12.53 -13.10
C GLN A 96 -2.45 12.75 -11.70
N ASN A 97 -2.18 11.88 -10.70
CA ASN A 97 -2.68 12.12 -9.36
C ASN A 97 -1.60 12.79 -8.50
N PRO A 98 -1.72 14.09 -8.20
CA PRO A 98 -0.74 14.84 -7.41
C PRO A 98 -0.61 14.32 -5.96
N ALA A 99 -1.53 13.47 -5.49
CA ALA A 99 -1.50 12.91 -4.15
C ALA A 99 -0.23 12.10 -3.83
N HIS A 100 0.52 11.63 -4.85
CA HIS A 100 1.82 10.97 -4.63
C HIS A 100 2.83 11.80 -3.88
N SER A 101 2.77 13.12 -4.01
CA SER A 101 3.68 14.02 -3.29
C SER A 101 3.40 14.03 -1.80
N TRP A 102 2.20 13.63 -1.39
CA TRP A 102 1.73 13.74 0.00
C TRP A 102 1.47 12.41 0.69
N ILE A 103 1.40 11.33 -0.08
CA ILE A 103 1.13 9.99 0.44
C ILE A 103 2.34 9.11 0.21
N ARG A 104 2.82 8.49 1.28
CA ARG A 104 3.91 7.53 1.24
C ARG A 104 3.46 6.19 1.81
N LYS A 105 3.62 5.11 1.06
CA LYS A 105 3.48 3.76 1.59
C LYS A 105 4.60 3.50 2.59
N LEU A 106 4.26 2.99 3.78
CA LEU A 106 5.26 2.60 4.77
C LEU A 106 5.79 1.21 4.40
N ASP A 107 7.10 1.12 4.20
CA ASP A 107 7.79 -0.10 3.81
C ASP A 107 8.52 -0.69 5.03
N TYR A 108 8.10 -1.88 5.44
CA TYR A 108 8.70 -2.65 6.54
C TYR A 108 9.49 -3.87 6.04
N SER A 109 9.89 -3.90 4.76
CA SER A 109 10.60 -5.03 4.17
C SER A 109 12.09 -5.07 4.53
N LYS A 110 12.67 -3.95 4.92
CA LYS A 110 14.11 -3.82 5.14
C LYS A 110 14.43 -3.27 6.52
N PRO A 111 15.42 -3.85 7.23
CA PRO A 111 15.93 -3.30 8.47
C PRO A 111 16.76 -2.01 8.21
N SER A 112 17.02 -1.26 9.26
CA SER A 112 17.91 -0.09 9.23
C SER A 112 19.36 -0.52 8.98
N ILE A 113 20.07 0.29 8.21
CA ILE A 113 21.46 0.01 7.83
C ILE A 113 22.45 0.55 8.88
N ASP A 114 22.08 1.56 9.66
CA ASP A 114 22.96 2.30 10.55
C ASP A 114 23.08 1.73 11.98
N GLU A 115 22.68 0.48 12.18
CA GLU A 115 22.72 -0.23 13.47
C GLU A 115 22.06 0.54 14.64
N GLY A 116 21.21 1.51 14.33
CA GLY A 116 20.45 2.30 15.30
C GLY A 116 21.15 3.56 15.80
N CYS A 117 22.37 3.86 15.36
CA CYS A 117 23.10 5.06 15.78
C CYS A 117 22.26 6.32 15.67
N SER A 118 21.71 6.59 14.47
CA SER A 118 20.86 7.75 14.24
C SER A 118 19.59 7.76 15.11
N PHE A 119 18.98 6.59 15.35
CA PHE A 119 17.79 6.47 16.19
C PHE A 119 18.09 6.86 17.65
N TYR A 120 19.18 6.35 18.21
CA TYR A 120 19.58 6.64 19.59
C TYR A 120 20.11 8.06 19.78
N GLU A 121 20.58 8.71 18.71
CA GLU A 121 20.92 10.13 18.69
C GLU A 121 19.69 11.06 18.64
N GLY A 122 18.48 10.50 18.65
CA GLY A 122 17.22 11.25 18.70
C GLY A 122 16.61 11.58 17.35
N LYS A 123 17.06 10.96 16.26
CA LYS A 123 16.43 11.06 14.96
C LYS A 123 15.01 10.46 14.99
N LYS A 124 14.13 11.03 14.19
CA LYS A 124 12.74 10.54 14.07
C LYS A 124 12.73 9.07 13.63
N ALA A 125 11.99 8.23 14.36
CA ALA A 125 11.85 6.81 14.05
C ALA A 125 11.31 6.58 12.63
N THR A 126 11.83 5.57 11.97
CA THR A 126 11.44 5.12 10.64
C THR A 126 10.87 3.69 10.67
N PRO A 127 10.18 3.23 9.62
CA PRO A 127 9.78 1.82 9.51
C PRO A 127 10.96 0.85 9.64
N ALA A 128 12.12 1.19 9.07
CA ALA A 128 13.33 0.37 9.15
C ALA A 128 13.84 0.17 10.59
N ASP A 129 13.77 1.20 11.44
CA ASP A 129 14.14 1.13 12.84
C ASP A 129 13.20 0.22 13.64
N ILE A 130 11.90 0.21 13.27
CA ILE A 130 10.90 -0.69 13.86
C ILE A 130 11.23 -2.16 13.53
N VAL A 131 11.56 -2.44 12.26
CA VAL A 131 11.96 -3.79 11.79
C VAL A 131 13.22 -4.25 12.49
N SER A 132 14.21 -3.37 12.67
CA SER A 132 15.45 -3.66 13.38
C SER A 132 15.27 -3.86 14.89
N GLY A 133 14.10 -3.51 15.44
CA GLY A 133 13.80 -3.70 16.85
C GLY A 133 14.47 -2.69 17.80
N PHE A 134 14.97 -1.55 17.27
CA PHE A 134 15.64 -0.53 18.10
C PHE A 134 14.71 0.08 19.16
N PRO A 135 13.43 0.42 18.85
CA PRO A 135 12.56 0.99 19.84
C PRO A 135 12.16 -0.01 20.92
N ILE A 136 12.13 0.43 22.16
CA ILE A 136 11.63 -0.38 23.29
C ILE A 136 10.17 -0.72 23.08
N LYS A 137 9.84 -2.00 23.21
CA LYS A 137 8.47 -2.51 23.13
C LYS A 137 7.67 -2.07 24.37
N ARG A 138 6.43 -1.66 24.14
CA ARG A 138 5.45 -1.31 25.18
C ARG A 138 4.18 -2.17 25.01
N PRO A 139 4.21 -3.47 25.35
CA PRO A 139 3.20 -4.44 24.93
C PRO A 139 1.77 -4.06 25.31
N SER A 140 1.53 -3.54 26.52
CA SER A 140 0.18 -3.13 26.94
C SER A 140 -0.34 -1.96 26.11
N LEU A 141 0.48 -0.93 25.92
CA LEU A 141 0.11 0.26 25.17
C LEU A 141 -0.03 -0.04 23.67
N GLU A 142 0.84 -0.88 23.12
CA GLU A 142 0.71 -1.37 21.74
C GLU A 142 -0.62 -2.11 21.55
N LYS A 143 -0.98 -2.98 22.48
CA LYS A 143 -2.26 -3.71 22.47
C LYS A 143 -3.45 -2.76 22.53
N ASP A 144 -3.42 -1.75 23.39
CA ASP A 144 -4.50 -0.77 23.51
C ASP A 144 -4.68 0.03 22.20
N VAL A 145 -3.59 0.41 21.56
CA VAL A 145 -3.65 1.12 20.26
C VAL A 145 -4.18 0.20 19.17
N ILE A 146 -3.71 -1.04 19.09
CA ILE A 146 -4.17 -2.02 18.10
C ILE A 146 -5.66 -2.29 18.26
N ASN A 147 -6.13 -2.57 19.49
CA ASN A 147 -7.53 -2.79 19.76
C ASN A 147 -8.37 -1.57 19.34
N SER A 148 -7.89 -0.37 19.67
CA SER A 148 -8.59 0.85 19.27
C SER A 148 -8.67 1.01 17.76
N ILE A 149 -7.63 0.69 17.01
CA ILE A 149 -7.64 0.73 15.53
C ILE A 149 -8.65 -0.30 14.98
N CYS A 150 -8.69 -1.50 15.53
CA CYS A 150 -9.62 -2.53 15.08
C CYS A 150 -11.08 -2.13 15.34
N GLU A 151 -11.37 -1.57 16.51
CA GLU A 151 -12.73 -1.23 16.94
C GLU A 151 -13.24 0.10 16.36
N ASN A 152 -12.36 1.07 16.12
CA ASN A 152 -12.75 2.42 15.69
C ASN A 152 -12.23 2.75 14.28
N MET A 153 -12.90 3.72 13.65
CA MET A 153 -12.47 4.26 12.35
C MET A 153 -11.26 5.19 12.50
N VAL A 154 -11.27 5.98 13.56
CA VAL A 154 -10.24 6.98 13.87
C VAL A 154 -9.67 6.73 15.25
N THR A 155 -8.38 6.50 15.34
CA THR A 155 -7.63 6.37 16.59
C THR A 155 -6.62 7.51 16.71
N VAL A 156 -6.62 8.22 17.83
CA VAL A 156 -5.72 9.34 18.09
C VAL A 156 -4.82 9.01 19.27
N ILE A 157 -3.51 9.07 19.08
CA ILE A 157 -2.50 8.97 20.15
C ILE A 157 -2.10 10.39 20.54
N LYS A 158 -2.54 10.85 21.71
CA LYS A 158 -2.28 12.19 22.22
C LYS A 158 -1.35 12.17 23.43
N ALA A 159 -0.19 12.78 23.32
CA ALA A 159 0.77 12.89 24.43
C ALA A 159 1.74 14.05 24.22
N SER A 160 2.48 14.41 25.26
CA SER A 160 3.54 15.42 25.21
C SER A 160 4.66 15.06 24.22
N SER A 161 5.51 16.02 23.87
CA SER A 161 6.68 15.77 23.03
C SER A 161 7.62 14.75 23.68
N GLY A 162 8.35 13.96 22.89
CA GLY A 162 9.30 12.97 23.40
C GLY A 162 8.70 11.68 23.95
N GLN A 163 7.38 11.53 24.06
CA GLN A 163 6.71 10.35 24.64
C GLN A 163 6.64 9.13 23.69
N GLY A 164 7.29 9.20 22.53
CA GLY A 164 7.36 8.09 21.59
C GLY A 164 6.08 7.81 20.79
N LYS A 165 5.21 8.83 20.58
CA LYS A 165 3.97 8.69 19.80
C LYS A 165 4.20 8.14 18.40
N THR A 166 5.15 8.74 17.67
CA THR A 166 5.52 8.32 16.30
C THR A 166 5.97 6.86 16.29
N THR A 167 6.84 6.49 17.23
CA THR A 167 7.33 5.11 17.38
C THR A 167 6.19 4.14 17.64
N LEU A 168 5.27 4.49 18.54
CA LEU A 168 4.11 3.67 18.87
C LEU A 168 3.18 3.50 17.67
N ALA A 169 2.94 4.58 16.92
CA ALA A 169 2.12 4.54 15.71
C ALA A 169 2.74 3.67 14.61
N LEU A 170 4.06 3.82 14.37
CA LEU A 170 4.78 2.98 13.41
C LEU A 170 4.79 1.50 13.82
N ARG A 171 4.92 1.20 15.12
CA ARG A 171 4.84 -0.18 15.62
C ARG A 171 3.45 -0.78 15.45
N ALA A 172 2.39 -0.02 15.76
CA ALA A 172 1.02 -0.47 15.51
C ALA A 172 0.79 -0.75 14.02
N ALA A 173 1.25 0.12 13.14
CA ALA A 173 1.19 -0.08 11.69
C ALA A 173 2.00 -1.31 11.23
N TYR A 174 3.17 -1.56 11.82
CA TYR A 174 3.99 -2.75 11.56
C TYR A 174 3.26 -4.04 11.97
N ILE A 175 2.63 -4.07 13.13
CA ILE A 175 1.91 -5.26 13.61
C ILE A 175 0.70 -5.56 12.72
N LEU A 176 0.02 -4.51 12.27
CA LEU A 176 -1.19 -4.62 11.44
C LEU A 176 -0.91 -4.74 9.93
N GLN A 177 0.35 -4.74 9.47
CA GLN A 177 0.71 -4.72 8.05
C GLN A 177 0.22 -5.93 7.24
N ASN A 178 -0.07 -7.05 7.89
CA ASN A 178 -0.62 -8.25 7.24
C ASN A 178 -2.13 -8.11 6.96
N GLU A 179 -2.83 -7.23 7.69
CA GLU A 179 -4.25 -6.99 7.54
C GLU A 179 -4.54 -5.70 6.77
N TYR A 180 -3.74 -4.66 7.01
CA TYR A 180 -3.88 -3.34 6.42
C TYR A 180 -2.59 -2.93 5.73
N ILE A 181 -2.70 -2.29 4.56
CA ILE A 181 -1.55 -1.66 3.91
C ILE A 181 -1.36 -0.27 4.54
N PRO A 182 -0.23 -0.02 5.22
CA PRO A 182 -0.02 1.23 5.91
C PRO A 182 0.50 2.33 4.97
N TYR A 183 -0.17 3.47 4.99
CA TYR A 183 0.22 4.69 4.28
C TYR A 183 0.40 5.83 5.27
N GLN A 184 1.41 6.66 5.06
CA GLN A 184 1.59 7.90 5.79
C GLN A 184 1.15 9.08 4.92
N LEU A 185 0.25 9.91 5.46
CA LEU A 185 -0.11 11.19 4.89
C LEU A 185 0.84 12.25 5.43
N LEU A 186 1.57 12.92 4.54
CA LEU A 186 2.60 13.91 4.89
C LEU A 186 2.05 15.31 4.97
N TRP A 187 1.04 15.61 4.20
CA TRP A 187 0.48 16.95 4.06
C TRP A 187 -0.96 16.90 3.54
N CYS A 188 -1.81 17.83 4.00
CA CYS A 188 -3.22 17.94 3.63
C CYS A 188 -3.75 19.33 4.03
N ASP A 189 -3.37 20.38 3.31
CA ASP A 189 -3.71 21.76 3.66
C ASP A 189 -4.81 22.33 2.75
N GLU A 190 -4.80 22.03 1.47
CA GLU A 190 -5.75 22.55 0.51
C GLU A 190 -6.94 21.60 0.27
N ILE A 191 -8.15 22.15 0.18
CA ILE A 191 -9.38 21.37 -0.09
C ILE A 191 -9.30 20.59 -1.42
N LYS A 192 -8.69 21.17 -2.44
CA LYS A 192 -8.50 20.52 -3.74
C LYS A 192 -7.64 19.26 -3.62
N GLU A 193 -6.64 19.29 -2.78
CA GLU A 193 -5.72 18.18 -2.54
C GLU A 193 -6.38 17.06 -1.77
N ILE A 194 -7.28 17.38 -0.85
CA ILE A 194 -8.10 16.40 -0.13
C ILE A 194 -8.89 15.54 -1.12
N GLY A 195 -9.49 16.15 -2.13
CA GLY A 195 -10.17 15.41 -3.20
C GLY A 195 -9.24 14.40 -3.89
N ASN A 196 -8.02 14.80 -4.24
CA ASN A 196 -7.03 13.93 -4.85
C ASN A 196 -6.58 12.80 -3.92
N ILE A 197 -6.42 13.08 -2.62
CA ILE A 197 -6.08 12.08 -1.58
C ILE A 197 -7.20 11.04 -1.47
N VAL A 198 -8.45 11.47 -1.42
CA VAL A 198 -9.61 10.56 -1.34
C VAL A 198 -9.70 9.70 -2.60
N GLN A 199 -9.53 10.26 -3.79
CA GLN A 199 -9.52 9.50 -5.04
C GLN A 199 -8.37 8.49 -5.09
N TYR A 200 -7.19 8.86 -4.59
CA TYR A 200 -6.07 7.93 -4.47
C TYR A 200 -6.44 6.72 -3.62
N PHE A 201 -6.96 6.93 -2.41
CA PHE A 201 -7.34 5.83 -1.53
C PHE A 201 -8.54 5.04 -2.06
N LYS A 202 -9.50 5.70 -2.72
CA LYS A 202 -10.62 5.04 -3.39
C LYS A 202 -10.12 4.04 -4.45
N ALA A 203 -9.18 4.46 -5.28
CA ALA A 203 -8.56 3.58 -6.26
C ALA A 203 -7.85 2.38 -5.61
N ARG A 204 -7.15 2.58 -4.48
CA ARG A 204 -6.48 1.49 -3.74
C ARG A 204 -7.48 0.49 -3.15
N ILE A 205 -8.57 0.98 -2.56
CA ILE A 205 -9.63 0.13 -2.02
C ILE A 205 -10.35 -0.65 -3.13
N GLN A 206 -10.59 -0.03 -4.29
CA GLN A 206 -11.15 -0.72 -5.45
C GLN A 206 -10.25 -1.86 -5.95
N LEU A 207 -8.94 -1.81 -5.67
CA LEU A 207 -8.01 -2.89 -5.93
C LEU A 207 -7.99 -3.97 -4.82
N GLY A 208 -8.94 -3.92 -3.87
CA GLY A 208 -9.06 -4.89 -2.78
C GLY A 208 -8.17 -4.60 -1.57
N GLU A 209 -7.52 -3.43 -1.49
CA GLU A 209 -6.67 -3.11 -0.36
C GLU A 209 -7.48 -2.64 0.85
N LYS A 210 -7.15 -3.15 2.02
CA LYS A 210 -7.54 -2.54 3.30
C LYS A 210 -6.44 -1.58 3.72
N ILE A 211 -6.76 -0.34 3.96
CA ILE A 211 -5.77 0.71 4.20
C ILE A 211 -5.76 1.20 5.64
N LEU A 212 -4.55 1.44 6.16
CA LEU A 212 -4.31 2.17 7.40
C LEU A 212 -3.58 3.47 7.06
N ILE A 213 -4.25 4.59 7.28
CA ILE A 213 -3.68 5.93 7.04
C ILE A 213 -3.08 6.43 8.34
N LEU A 214 -1.80 6.75 8.34
CA LEU A 214 -1.09 7.38 9.45
C LEU A 214 -0.91 8.87 9.19
N ILE A 215 -1.42 9.70 10.09
CA ILE A 215 -1.09 11.12 10.20
C ILE A 215 -0.17 11.27 11.42
N ASP A 216 1.11 11.51 11.16
CA ASP A 216 2.09 11.63 12.22
C ASP A 216 2.41 13.08 12.52
N ASN A 217 2.12 13.48 13.74
CA ASN A 217 2.26 14.83 14.27
C ASN A 217 1.30 15.83 13.59
N LEU A 218 0.03 15.76 14.01
CA LEU A 218 -0.99 16.72 13.56
C LEU A 218 -0.54 18.16 13.88
N ASP A 219 -0.43 18.98 12.84
CA ASP A 219 -0.02 20.38 12.88
C ASP A 219 -0.79 21.22 11.86
N ASN A 220 -0.35 22.45 11.58
CA ASN A 220 -1.00 23.34 10.63
C ASN A 220 -1.02 22.83 9.19
N HIS A 221 -0.05 21.99 8.77
CA HIS A 221 -0.03 21.38 7.43
C HIS A 221 -1.08 20.29 7.26
N LEU A 222 -1.67 19.86 8.35
CA LEU A 222 -2.71 18.84 8.41
C LEU A 222 -4.01 19.40 9.04
N SER A 223 -4.19 20.71 9.04
CA SER A 223 -5.31 21.42 9.68
C SER A 223 -6.69 21.03 9.13
N LYS A 224 -6.74 20.52 7.89
CA LYS A 224 -7.98 20.07 7.24
C LYS A 224 -8.24 18.56 7.38
N TRP A 225 -7.55 17.87 8.28
CA TRP A 225 -7.70 16.43 8.45
C TRP A 225 -9.14 15.98 8.77
N ASN A 226 -9.89 16.76 9.54
CA ASN A 226 -11.28 16.47 9.87
C ASN A 226 -12.18 16.48 8.62
N TYR A 227 -11.96 17.41 7.69
CA TYR A 227 -12.65 17.43 6.41
C TYR A 227 -12.25 16.23 5.52
N LEU A 228 -10.97 15.86 5.51
CA LEU A 228 -10.51 14.64 4.87
C LEU A 228 -11.26 13.41 5.43
N VAL A 229 -11.40 13.29 6.75
CA VAL A 229 -12.10 12.16 7.38
C VAL A 229 -13.56 12.11 6.96
N GLN A 230 -14.26 13.26 6.94
CA GLN A 230 -15.65 13.33 6.49
C GLN A 230 -15.80 12.83 5.05
N LEU A 231 -14.91 13.25 4.14
CA LEU A 231 -14.90 12.75 2.76
C LEU A 231 -14.54 11.27 2.66
N LEU A 232 -13.56 10.79 3.44
CA LEU A 232 -13.22 9.37 3.49
C LEU A 232 -14.42 8.53 3.99
N GLN A 233 -15.14 9.01 5.00
CA GLN A 233 -16.33 8.34 5.52
C GLN A 233 -17.45 8.25 4.48
N SER A 234 -17.70 9.34 3.73
CA SER A 234 -18.73 9.38 2.70
C SER A 234 -18.41 8.53 1.48
N GLU A 235 -17.14 8.50 1.06
CA GLU A 235 -16.70 7.88 -0.19
C GLU A 235 -16.19 6.43 -0.02
N LEU A 236 -15.59 6.10 1.12
CA LEU A 236 -14.89 4.83 1.34
C LEU A 236 -15.56 3.96 2.42
N HIS A 237 -16.53 4.48 3.13
CA HIS A 237 -17.26 3.80 4.20
C HIS A 237 -16.31 3.18 5.25
N CYS A 238 -16.34 1.86 5.43
CA CYS A 238 -15.57 1.15 6.47
C CYS A 238 -14.26 0.51 5.97
N HIS A 239 -13.81 0.79 4.74
CA HIS A 239 -12.65 0.12 4.14
C HIS A 239 -11.29 0.76 4.49
N TYR A 240 -11.26 1.69 5.43
CA TYR A 240 -10.03 2.32 5.90
C TYR A 240 -10.01 2.43 7.42
N LYS A 241 -8.81 2.61 7.95
CA LYS A 241 -8.54 3.00 9.33
C LYS A 241 -7.64 4.22 9.34
N LEU A 242 -7.82 5.12 10.31
CA LEU A 242 -7.01 6.30 10.46
C LEU A 242 -6.36 6.33 11.84
N LEU A 243 -5.04 6.45 11.87
CA LEU A 243 -4.24 6.60 13.07
C LEU A 243 -3.55 7.96 13.06
N ILE A 244 -3.83 8.76 14.07
CA ILE A 244 -3.29 10.12 14.21
C ILE A 244 -2.41 10.19 15.45
N THR A 245 -1.23 10.79 15.32
CA THR A 245 -0.46 11.24 16.47
C THR A 245 -0.57 12.75 16.62
N SER A 246 -0.70 13.25 17.85
CA SER A 246 -0.76 14.68 18.12
C SER A 246 -0.09 15.03 19.44
N ARG A 247 0.49 16.22 19.51
CA ARG A 247 0.81 16.84 20.80
C ARG A 247 -0.49 17.36 21.41
N GLU A 248 -0.48 17.54 22.71
CA GLU A 248 -1.69 17.96 23.40
C GLU A 248 -2.19 19.33 22.95
N MET A 249 -1.29 20.31 22.83
CA MET A 249 -1.62 21.66 22.36
C MET A 249 -2.05 21.66 20.88
N ASP A 250 -1.34 20.93 20.04
CA ASP A 250 -1.66 20.84 18.61
C ASP A 250 -3.05 20.18 18.41
N TRP A 251 -3.41 19.20 19.24
CA TRP A 251 -4.74 18.61 19.22
C TRP A 251 -5.83 19.64 19.50
N TYR A 252 -5.66 20.48 20.53
CA TYR A 252 -6.63 21.53 20.83
C TYR A 252 -6.73 22.60 19.72
N ASN A 253 -5.62 22.88 19.05
CA ASN A 253 -5.58 23.89 17.99
C ASN A 253 -6.14 23.37 16.66
N TYR A 254 -5.90 22.08 16.32
CA TYR A 254 -6.16 21.54 14.98
C TYR A 254 -7.18 20.40 14.94
N SER A 255 -7.74 19.95 16.08
CA SER A 255 -8.76 18.92 16.06
C SER A 255 -10.04 19.33 15.32
N GLY A 256 -10.40 20.62 15.37
CA GLY A 256 -11.60 21.13 14.74
C GLY A 256 -12.89 20.56 15.35
N ASP A 257 -13.96 20.58 14.58
CA ASP A 257 -15.24 19.99 14.98
C ASP A 257 -15.22 18.49 14.73
N LEU A 258 -15.35 17.72 15.82
CA LEU A 258 -15.33 16.25 15.83
C LEU A 258 -16.72 15.62 15.81
N SER A 259 -17.79 16.44 15.87
CA SER A 259 -19.18 15.97 15.98
C SER A 259 -19.61 15.04 14.83
N ASN A 260 -19.03 15.25 13.65
CA ASN A 260 -19.34 14.50 12.43
C ASN A 260 -18.40 13.30 12.19
N ILE A 261 -17.46 13.04 13.09
CA ILE A 261 -16.53 11.90 12.96
C ILE A 261 -17.09 10.69 13.70
N GLN A 262 -17.45 9.68 12.94
CA GLN A 262 -17.92 8.42 13.51
C GLN A 262 -16.77 7.64 14.13
N SER A 263 -17.02 7.03 15.28
CA SER A 263 -16.10 6.08 15.90
C SER A 263 -14.67 6.61 16.07
N LEU A 264 -14.53 7.72 16.80
CA LEU A 264 -13.24 8.31 17.16
C LEU A 264 -12.86 7.93 18.59
N LYS A 265 -11.64 7.42 18.78
CA LYS A 265 -11.06 7.12 20.11
C LYS A 265 -9.74 7.86 20.31
N VAL A 266 -9.64 8.56 21.43
CA VAL A 266 -8.38 9.22 21.84
C VAL A 266 -7.71 8.39 22.93
N ILE A 267 -6.45 8.00 22.69
CA ILE A 267 -5.60 7.30 23.63
C ILE A 267 -4.57 8.29 24.19
N LYS A 268 -4.46 8.33 25.51
CA LYS A 268 -3.41 9.10 26.19
C LYS A 268 -2.41 8.10 26.78
N PRO A 269 -1.24 7.91 26.18
CA PRO A 269 -0.18 7.12 26.79
C PRO A 269 0.14 7.72 28.16
N VAL A 270 0.12 6.89 29.19
CA VAL A 270 0.51 7.33 30.53
C VAL A 270 2.01 7.66 30.48
N SER A 271 2.34 8.88 30.84
CA SER A 271 3.74 9.27 31.00
C SER A 271 4.32 8.50 32.20
N TYR A 272 5.32 7.66 31.96
CA TYR A 272 6.15 7.13 33.03
C TYR A 272 7.06 8.26 33.58
N THR A 273 6.48 9.17 34.36
CA THR A 273 7.24 10.24 35.01
C THR A 273 8.02 9.78 36.22
N HIS A 274 7.94 8.49 36.55
CA HIS A 274 8.72 7.87 37.63
C HIS A 274 9.46 6.62 37.13
N LEU A 275 10.54 6.82 36.35
CA LEU A 275 11.66 5.93 36.49
C LEU A 275 12.27 6.27 37.89
N THR A 276 11.83 5.57 38.91
CA THR A 276 12.61 5.48 40.12
C THR A 276 13.93 4.86 39.73
N LEU A 277 14.98 5.68 39.61
CA LEU A 277 16.34 5.20 39.59
C LEU A 277 16.49 4.30 40.82
N PRO A 278 16.99 3.06 40.71
CA PRO A 278 17.30 2.27 41.87
C PRO A 278 18.29 3.13 42.71
N THR A 279 17.87 3.49 43.90
CA THR A 279 18.75 4.11 44.89
C THR A 279 19.84 3.07 45.15
N ILE A 280 21.00 3.29 44.60
CA ILE A 280 22.21 2.51 44.98
C ILE A 280 22.55 2.99 46.38
N LEU A 281 22.22 2.14 47.37
CA LEU A 281 22.74 2.24 48.73
C LEU A 281 24.16 1.67 48.78
#